data_67fb5145eda6fe7bc0d8dbe272600b2a
#
_entry.id   67fb5145eda6fe7bc0d8dbe272600b2a
#
_cell.length_a   1.000
_cell.length_b   1.000
_cell.length_c   1.000
_cell.angle_alpha   90.00
_cell.angle_beta   90.00
_cell.angle_gamma   90.00
#
_symmetry.space_group_name_H-M   'P 1'
#
loop_
_entity.id
_entity.type
_entity.pdbx_description
1 polymer ?
#
loop_
_entity_poly.entity_id
_entity_poly.type
_entity_poly.pdbx_seq_one_letter_code
_entity_poly.pdbx_strand_id
1 'polypeptide(L)'
;WEGGGEYNVARGLRRCFGLRTGLVSAFADNEVGRLIEDCILQGGVNMDHVRWRSYDGIGRAIRNGLNFTERGFGVRGAIGCSDRGHSAASQLELGEIDWDRLFGQEGVRWFHTGGIFAALSETTPDVVLEAVQIARRHGTVVSYDLNYRPSLWQEFGGKQRAQEVNREIAKSVDVMIGNEEDFTACLGIEVEGGDESLSEIRVDHFRRMIEKATLEFPNFKVTATTLREVQTATRNHWSAVVWSPDGFVESR
;
A
#
# COMPACT_ATOMS: atom_id res chain seq x y z
N TRP A 1 -14.77 12.38 -0.80
CA TRP A 1 -13.34 12.49 -1.10
C TRP A 1 -12.89 11.19 -1.76
N GLU A 2 -12.09 11.31 -2.79
CA GLU A 2 -11.34 10.19 -3.37
C GLU A 2 -10.21 9.75 -2.42
N GLY A 3 -9.79 8.48 -2.49
CA GLY A 3 -8.73 7.95 -1.65
C GLY A 3 -8.30 6.54 -2.06
N GLY A 4 -7.37 6.03 -1.31
CA GLY A 4 -6.69 4.75 -1.52
C GLY A 4 -5.21 4.94 -1.26
N GLY A 5 -4.51 3.95 -0.71
CA GLY A 5 -3.11 4.07 -0.33
C GLY A 5 -2.25 4.53 -1.50
N GLU A 6 -2.29 3.78 -2.58
CA GLU A 6 -1.51 4.01 -3.80
C GLU A 6 -1.88 5.33 -4.48
N TYR A 7 -3.18 5.65 -4.54
CA TYR A 7 -3.63 6.92 -5.09
C TYR A 7 -3.16 8.11 -4.25
N ASN A 8 -3.22 8.01 -2.93
CA ASN A 8 -2.75 9.08 -2.04
C ASN A 8 -1.26 9.38 -2.27
N VAL A 9 -0.45 8.34 -2.49
CA VAL A 9 0.97 8.49 -2.85
C VAL A 9 1.11 9.17 -4.21
N ALA A 10 0.42 8.71 -5.24
CA ALA A 10 0.45 9.28 -6.58
C ALA A 10 0.04 10.77 -6.58
N ARG A 11 -1.07 11.08 -5.90
CA ARG A 11 -1.56 12.46 -5.75
C ARG A 11 -0.57 13.34 -4.98
N GLY A 12 -0.01 12.83 -3.88
CA GLY A 12 1.00 13.54 -3.09
C GLY A 12 2.24 13.87 -3.90
N LEU A 13 2.78 12.91 -4.63
CA LEU A 13 3.93 13.08 -5.53
C LEU A 13 3.62 14.11 -6.63
N ARG A 14 2.42 14.06 -7.19
CA ARG A 14 2.00 15.04 -8.21
C ARG A 14 1.87 16.44 -7.63
N ARG A 15 1.15 16.59 -6.51
CA ARG A 15 0.77 17.90 -5.96
C ARG A 15 1.91 18.58 -5.21
N CYS A 16 2.74 17.82 -4.49
CA CYS A 16 3.81 18.37 -3.66
C CYS A 16 5.15 18.47 -4.39
N PHE A 17 5.40 17.56 -5.35
CA PHE A 17 6.71 17.47 -6.02
C PHE A 17 6.65 17.69 -7.54
N GLY A 18 5.47 17.91 -8.11
CA GLY A 18 5.30 18.16 -9.54
C GLY A 18 5.60 16.95 -10.45
N LEU A 19 5.72 15.75 -9.89
CA LEU A 19 6.06 14.55 -10.66
C LEU A 19 4.88 14.14 -11.57
N ARG A 20 5.18 13.50 -12.69
CA ARG A 20 4.17 12.82 -13.52
C ARG A 20 3.79 11.51 -12.83
N THR A 21 2.53 11.35 -12.52
CA THR A 21 2.01 10.16 -11.83
C THR A 21 0.79 9.61 -12.55
N GLY A 22 0.60 8.31 -12.47
CA GLY A 22 -0.56 7.61 -13.01
C GLY A 22 -1.08 6.57 -12.02
N LEU A 23 -2.30 6.11 -12.27
CA LEU A 23 -2.98 5.10 -11.49
C LEU A 23 -3.30 3.88 -12.37
N VAL A 24 -2.94 2.70 -11.88
CA VAL A 24 -3.44 1.42 -12.38
C VAL A 24 -4.50 0.94 -11.41
N SER A 25 -5.73 0.78 -11.87
CA SER A 25 -6.85 0.34 -11.04
C SER A 25 -8.04 -0.10 -11.92
N ALA A 26 -9.16 -0.44 -11.30
CA ALA A 26 -10.42 -0.62 -12.01
C ALA A 26 -11.57 0.07 -11.28
N PHE A 27 -12.52 0.62 -12.03
CA PHE A 27 -13.72 1.26 -11.53
C PHE A 27 -14.97 0.70 -12.18
N ALA A 28 -16.07 0.67 -11.43
CA ALA A 28 -17.40 0.43 -11.96
C ALA A 28 -17.84 1.64 -12.79
N ASP A 29 -18.32 1.39 -14.02
CA ASP A 29 -18.79 2.44 -14.93
C ASP A 29 -20.19 2.91 -14.54
N ASN A 30 -20.23 3.79 -13.57
CA ASN A 30 -21.43 4.44 -13.04
C ASN A 30 -21.09 5.86 -12.56
N GLU A 31 -22.08 6.61 -12.10
CA GLU A 31 -21.92 8.00 -11.67
C GLU A 31 -20.90 8.15 -10.52
N VAL A 32 -20.81 7.15 -9.62
CA VAL A 32 -19.80 7.15 -8.54
C VAL A 32 -18.41 6.97 -9.13
N GLY A 33 -18.24 6.07 -10.09
CA GLY A 33 -16.97 5.89 -10.82
C GLY A 33 -16.55 7.15 -11.55
N ARG A 34 -17.49 7.84 -12.22
CA ARG A 34 -17.22 9.11 -12.90
C ARG A 34 -16.87 10.24 -11.93
N LEU A 35 -17.52 10.30 -10.78
CA LEU A 35 -17.13 11.24 -9.72
C LEU A 35 -15.70 10.98 -9.21
N ILE A 36 -15.34 9.71 -9.04
CA ILE A 36 -13.96 9.35 -8.64
C ILE A 36 -12.96 9.78 -9.71
N GLU A 37 -13.26 9.53 -10.99
CA GLU A 37 -12.46 9.96 -12.14
C GLU A 37 -12.21 11.46 -12.11
N ASP A 38 -13.27 12.27 -11.98
CA ASP A 38 -13.17 13.72 -11.90
C ASP A 38 -12.27 14.19 -10.75
N CYS A 39 -12.41 13.57 -9.58
CA CYS A 39 -11.58 13.89 -8.41
C CYS A 39 -10.11 13.52 -8.64
N ILE A 40 -9.82 12.37 -9.25
CA ILE A 40 -8.46 11.92 -9.56
C ILE A 40 -7.80 12.85 -10.58
N LEU A 41 -8.52 13.22 -11.64
CA LEU A 41 -8.05 14.14 -12.67
C LEU A 41 -7.77 15.54 -12.08
N GLN A 42 -8.62 16.04 -11.16
CA GLN A 42 -8.36 17.26 -10.39
C GLN A 42 -7.08 17.14 -9.53
N GLY A 43 -6.76 15.93 -9.06
CA GLY A 43 -5.49 15.61 -8.40
C GLY A 43 -4.28 15.66 -9.33
N GLY A 44 -4.52 15.65 -10.65
CA GLY A 44 -3.49 15.66 -11.70
C GLY A 44 -2.83 14.30 -11.93
N VAL A 45 -3.47 13.22 -11.52
CA VAL A 45 -3.01 11.85 -11.71
C VAL A 45 -3.59 11.29 -13.01
N ASN A 46 -2.75 10.69 -13.85
CA ASN A 46 -3.17 10.08 -15.11
C ASN A 46 -3.95 8.79 -14.86
N MET A 47 -4.98 8.54 -15.69
CA MET A 47 -5.89 7.40 -15.56
C MET A 47 -5.90 6.48 -16.80
N ASP A 48 -4.95 6.60 -17.72
CA ASP A 48 -4.94 5.84 -18.98
C ASP A 48 -4.87 4.32 -18.76
N HIS A 49 -4.41 3.87 -17.58
CA HIS A 49 -4.30 2.48 -17.18
C HIS A 49 -5.43 1.99 -16.27
N VAL A 50 -6.51 2.78 -16.15
CA VAL A 50 -7.70 2.37 -15.39
C VAL A 50 -8.60 1.48 -16.27
N ARG A 51 -9.07 0.38 -15.70
CA ARG A 51 -10.04 -0.51 -16.34
C ARG A 51 -11.46 -0.15 -15.89
N TRP A 52 -12.34 0.08 -16.85
CA TRP A 52 -13.76 0.32 -16.58
C TRP A 52 -14.53 -0.99 -16.68
N ARG A 53 -15.33 -1.28 -15.66
CA ARG A 53 -16.14 -2.48 -15.56
C ARG A 53 -17.62 -2.14 -15.70
N SER A 54 -18.31 -2.94 -16.50
CA SER A 54 -19.76 -2.78 -16.69
C SER A 54 -20.49 -2.88 -15.35
N TYR A 55 -21.34 -1.90 -15.06
CA TYR A 55 -22.14 -1.85 -13.84
C TYR A 55 -23.51 -2.53 -14.04
N ASP A 56 -23.95 -3.33 -13.09
CA ASP A 56 -25.20 -4.11 -13.16
C ASP A 56 -26.45 -3.32 -12.70
N GLY A 57 -26.33 -2.04 -12.44
CA GLY A 57 -27.39 -1.14 -11.99
C GLY A 57 -27.65 -1.15 -10.48
N ILE A 58 -27.09 -2.12 -9.72
CA ILE A 58 -27.34 -2.28 -8.28
C ILE A 58 -26.08 -2.60 -7.46
N GLY A 59 -24.92 -2.80 -8.11
CA GLY A 59 -23.66 -3.12 -7.45
C GLY A 59 -23.57 -4.50 -6.83
N ARG A 60 -24.32 -5.48 -7.36
CA ARG A 60 -24.28 -6.84 -6.88
C ARG A 60 -23.03 -7.58 -7.35
N ALA A 61 -22.65 -7.36 -8.62
CA ALA A 61 -21.48 -7.97 -9.21
C ALA A 61 -20.25 -7.06 -9.07
N ILE A 62 -20.39 -5.79 -9.41
CA ILE A 62 -19.30 -4.80 -9.42
C ILE A 62 -19.75 -3.48 -8.83
N ARG A 63 -18.89 -2.88 -8.00
CA ARG A 63 -19.09 -1.53 -7.44
C ARG A 63 -17.76 -0.82 -7.19
N ASN A 64 -17.79 0.45 -6.86
CA ASN A 64 -16.66 1.18 -6.36
C ASN A 64 -16.57 1.01 -4.83
N GLY A 65 -15.36 0.80 -4.30
CA GLY A 65 -15.15 0.67 -2.87
C GLY A 65 -15.50 1.97 -2.13
N LEU A 66 -16.06 1.84 -0.93
CA LEU A 66 -16.42 2.97 -0.08
C LEU A 66 -15.69 2.88 1.26
N ASN A 67 -15.42 4.04 1.85
CA ASN A 67 -14.90 4.14 3.19
C ASN A 67 -15.63 5.24 3.95
N PHE A 68 -16.27 4.87 5.04
CA PHE A 68 -16.95 5.80 5.94
C PHE A 68 -16.08 6.04 7.15
N THR A 69 -15.79 7.28 7.46
CA THR A 69 -14.98 7.63 8.62
C THR A 69 -15.69 8.68 9.46
N GLU A 70 -16.04 8.32 10.69
CA GLU A 70 -16.41 9.27 11.72
C GLU A 70 -15.14 9.83 12.36
N ARG A 71 -14.97 11.13 12.37
CA ARG A 71 -13.80 11.78 12.96
C ARG A 71 -13.78 11.60 14.47
N GLY A 72 -12.61 11.27 15.02
CA GLY A 72 -12.39 11.29 16.45
C GLY A 72 -12.37 12.71 17.01
N PHE A 73 -12.72 12.85 18.28
CA PHE A 73 -12.66 14.11 19.01
C PHE A 73 -12.28 13.89 20.49
N GLY A 74 -11.29 14.63 20.97
CA GLY A 74 -10.82 14.51 22.35
C GLY A 74 -10.29 13.11 22.67
N VAL A 75 -10.94 12.42 23.61
CA VAL A 75 -10.60 11.05 24.01
C VAL A 75 -11.26 9.97 23.13
N ARG A 76 -12.26 10.36 22.34
CA ARG A 76 -12.95 9.43 21.43
C ARG A 76 -12.16 9.27 20.15
N GLY A 77 -11.68 8.06 19.86
CA GLY A 77 -10.99 7.71 18.62
C GLY A 77 -11.90 7.84 17.38
N ALA A 78 -11.30 7.94 16.21
CA ALA A 78 -12.03 7.85 14.94
C ALA A 78 -12.58 6.43 14.75
N ILE A 79 -13.77 6.33 14.14
CA ILE A 79 -14.38 5.04 13.77
C ILE A 79 -14.44 4.99 12.24
N GLY A 80 -13.86 3.95 11.66
CA GLY A 80 -13.86 3.72 10.21
C GLY A 80 -14.60 2.44 9.83
N CYS A 81 -15.33 2.50 8.73
CA CYS A 81 -15.94 1.34 8.09
C CYS A 81 -15.49 1.31 6.62
N SER A 82 -14.71 0.31 6.25
CA SER A 82 -14.27 0.10 4.87
C SER A 82 -15.14 -0.96 4.20
N ASP A 83 -15.83 -0.56 3.13
CA ASP A 83 -16.65 -1.43 2.32
C ASP A 83 -15.95 -1.68 0.98
N ARG A 84 -15.20 -2.79 0.88
CA ARG A 84 -14.34 -3.15 -0.25
C ARG A 84 -14.84 -4.36 -1.05
N GLY A 85 -15.87 -5.05 -0.58
CA GLY A 85 -16.42 -6.24 -1.24
C GLY A 85 -16.93 -5.93 -2.65
N HIS A 86 -16.67 -6.80 -3.60
CA HIS A 86 -17.06 -6.68 -5.02
C HIS A 86 -16.59 -5.37 -5.69
N SER A 87 -15.54 -4.72 -5.17
CA SER A 87 -15.00 -3.55 -5.85
C SER A 87 -14.37 -3.95 -7.19
N ALA A 88 -14.47 -3.07 -8.19
CA ALA A 88 -13.87 -3.34 -9.50
C ALA A 88 -12.36 -3.62 -9.39
N ALA A 89 -11.65 -2.91 -8.51
CA ALA A 89 -10.24 -3.13 -8.26
C ALA A 89 -9.93 -4.52 -7.68
N SER A 90 -10.81 -5.09 -6.84
CA SER A 90 -10.64 -6.44 -6.29
C SER A 90 -10.86 -7.56 -7.33
N GLN A 91 -11.35 -7.22 -8.51
CA GLN A 91 -11.63 -8.15 -9.60
C GLN A 91 -10.65 -8.01 -10.77
N LEU A 92 -9.51 -7.36 -10.53
CA LEU A 92 -8.40 -7.39 -11.49
C LEU A 92 -7.79 -8.79 -11.53
N GLU A 93 -7.47 -9.23 -12.74
CA GLU A 93 -6.93 -10.55 -13.03
C GLU A 93 -5.58 -10.45 -13.76
N LEU A 94 -4.82 -11.54 -13.74
CA LEU A 94 -3.58 -11.67 -14.50
C LEU A 94 -3.77 -11.36 -15.99
N GLY A 95 -2.81 -10.64 -16.58
CA GLY A 95 -2.80 -10.31 -18.00
C GLY A 95 -3.75 -9.19 -18.41
N GLU A 96 -4.54 -8.61 -17.52
CA GLU A 96 -5.42 -7.48 -17.86
C GLU A 96 -4.67 -6.16 -18.05
N ILE A 97 -3.52 -6.03 -17.42
CA ILE A 97 -2.66 -4.84 -17.51
C ILE A 97 -1.44 -5.17 -18.35
N ASP A 98 -1.17 -4.36 -19.35
CA ASP A 98 0.05 -4.47 -20.17
C ASP A 98 1.24 -3.82 -19.44
N TRP A 99 1.80 -4.58 -18.49
CA TRP A 99 2.93 -4.13 -17.66
C TRP A 99 4.20 -3.90 -18.48
N ASP A 100 4.43 -4.69 -19.55
CA ASP A 100 5.59 -4.50 -20.41
C ASP A 100 5.50 -3.18 -21.19
N ARG A 101 4.31 -2.79 -21.63
CA ARG A 101 4.08 -1.46 -22.19
C ARG A 101 4.35 -0.37 -21.14
N LEU A 102 3.78 -0.51 -19.95
CA LEU A 102 3.87 0.50 -18.88
C LEU A 102 5.33 0.73 -18.45
N PHE A 103 6.05 -0.33 -18.15
CA PHE A 103 7.42 -0.21 -17.65
C PHE A 103 8.46 -0.08 -18.76
N GLY A 104 8.29 -0.78 -19.87
CA GLY A 104 9.24 -0.81 -20.97
C GLY A 104 9.07 0.33 -21.97
N GLN A 105 7.85 0.58 -22.46
CA GLN A 105 7.61 1.56 -23.52
C GLN A 105 7.33 2.96 -22.98
N GLU A 106 6.47 3.08 -21.96
CA GLU A 106 6.15 4.37 -21.33
C GLU A 106 7.22 4.81 -20.34
N GLY A 107 8.11 3.89 -19.92
CA GLY A 107 9.29 4.17 -19.14
C GLY A 107 8.99 4.62 -17.71
N VAL A 108 8.03 3.99 -17.05
CA VAL A 108 7.73 4.23 -15.64
C VAL A 108 8.94 3.84 -14.80
N ARG A 109 9.48 4.79 -14.04
CA ARG A 109 10.69 4.61 -13.25
C ARG A 109 10.45 4.15 -11.82
N TRP A 110 9.24 4.34 -11.30
CA TRP A 110 8.86 3.98 -9.94
C TRP A 110 7.45 3.41 -9.92
N PHE A 111 7.31 2.20 -9.43
CA PHE A 111 6.02 1.54 -9.19
C PHE A 111 5.77 1.41 -7.70
N HIS A 112 4.60 1.83 -7.24
CA HIS A 112 4.18 1.73 -5.85
C HIS A 112 2.90 0.93 -5.75
N THR A 113 2.86 -0.04 -4.84
CA THR A 113 1.67 -0.82 -4.48
C THR A 113 1.73 -1.20 -3.00
N GLY A 114 0.73 -1.92 -2.52
CA GLY A 114 0.70 -2.27 -1.09
C GLY A 114 -0.18 -3.45 -0.73
N GLY A 115 -0.05 -3.86 0.53
CA GLY A 115 -0.69 -5.04 1.09
C GLY A 115 -2.21 -4.98 1.16
N ILE A 116 -2.80 -3.78 1.09
CA ILE A 116 -4.26 -3.67 0.98
C ILE A 116 -4.72 -4.18 -0.38
N PHE A 117 -4.08 -3.74 -1.48
CA PHE A 117 -4.43 -4.22 -2.81
C PHE A 117 -4.15 -5.73 -2.95
N ALA A 118 -2.98 -6.19 -2.47
CA ALA A 118 -2.63 -7.61 -2.48
C ALA A 118 -3.60 -8.51 -1.68
N ALA A 119 -4.42 -7.94 -0.80
CA ALA A 119 -5.36 -8.66 0.05
C ALA A 119 -6.84 -8.46 -0.32
N LEU A 120 -7.14 -7.82 -1.45
CA LEU A 120 -8.54 -7.50 -1.81
C LEU A 120 -9.34 -8.72 -2.27
N SER A 121 -8.69 -9.73 -2.83
CA SER A 121 -9.32 -10.96 -3.34
C SER A 121 -8.29 -12.08 -3.47
N GLU A 122 -8.72 -13.25 -3.93
CA GLU A 122 -7.84 -14.37 -4.23
C GLU A 122 -6.92 -14.13 -5.44
N THR A 123 -7.32 -13.26 -6.38
CA THR A 123 -6.58 -12.99 -7.63
C THR A 123 -5.59 -11.84 -7.50
N THR A 124 -5.85 -10.87 -6.63
CA THR A 124 -5.01 -9.66 -6.52
C THR A 124 -3.57 -9.91 -6.08
N PRO A 125 -3.23 -10.93 -5.26
CA PRO A 125 -1.83 -11.29 -5.01
C PRO A 125 -1.04 -11.59 -6.29
N ASP A 126 -1.64 -12.34 -7.21
CA ASP A 126 -0.99 -12.74 -8.46
C ASP A 126 -0.79 -11.55 -9.39
N VAL A 127 -1.75 -10.61 -9.43
CA VAL A 127 -1.61 -9.34 -10.18
C VAL A 127 -0.46 -8.50 -9.63
N VAL A 128 -0.30 -8.45 -8.30
CA VAL A 128 0.85 -7.74 -7.69
C VAL A 128 2.15 -8.43 -8.05
N LEU A 129 2.22 -9.76 -7.94
CA LEU A 129 3.42 -10.54 -8.27
C LEU A 129 3.82 -10.35 -9.74
N GLU A 130 2.87 -10.42 -10.67
CA GLU A 130 3.09 -10.13 -12.08
C GLU A 130 3.70 -8.73 -12.26
N ALA A 131 3.06 -7.71 -11.67
CA ALA A 131 3.49 -6.31 -11.79
C ALA A 131 4.92 -6.09 -11.27
N VAL A 132 5.23 -6.55 -10.05
CA VAL A 132 6.56 -6.32 -9.44
C VAL A 132 7.67 -7.08 -10.15
N GLN A 133 7.38 -8.28 -10.67
CA GLN A 133 8.34 -9.06 -11.44
C GLN A 133 8.65 -8.41 -12.79
N ILE A 134 7.63 -7.91 -13.49
CA ILE A 134 7.81 -7.21 -14.76
C ILE A 134 8.50 -5.86 -14.53
N ALA A 135 8.09 -5.08 -13.53
CA ALA A 135 8.75 -3.84 -13.14
C ALA A 135 10.27 -4.05 -12.92
N ARG A 136 10.63 -5.09 -12.17
CA ARG A 136 12.03 -5.43 -11.92
C ARG A 136 12.80 -5.79 -13.20
N ARG A 137 12.19 -6.53 -14.14
CA ARG A 137 12.82 -6.86 -15.44
C ARG A 137 13.15 -5.60 -16.26
N HIS A 138 12.35 -4.55 -16.13
CA HIS A 138 12.56 -3.27 -16.81
C HIS A 138 13.39 -2.26 -16.00
N GLY A 139 13.90 -2.65 -14.83
CA GLY A 139 14.70 -1.75 -13.98
C GLY A 139 13.89 -0.65 -13.30
N THR A 140 12.57 -0.79 -13.26
CA THR A 140 11.67 0.08 -12.51
C THR A 140 11.84 -0.16 -11.02
N VAL A 141 12.02 0.89 -10.23
CA VAL A 141 12.07 0.80 -8.77
C VAL A 141 10.71 0.38 -8.23
N VAL A 142 10.70 -0.65 -7.40
CA VAL A 142 9.47 -1.15 -6.77
C VAL A 142 9.43 -0.73 -5.31
N SER A 143 8.40 0.02 -4.91
CA SER A 143 8.09 0.30 -3.51
C SER A 143 6.80 -0.39 -3.07
N TYR A 144 6.81 -0.94 -1.87
CA TYR A 144 5.70 -1.68 -1.30
C TYR A 144 5.42 -1.27 0.13
N ASP A 145 4.16 -0.91 0.42
CA ASP A 145 3.67 -0.64 1.77
C ASP A 145 2.95 -1.89 2.28
N LEU A 146 3.51 -2.55 3.30
CA LEU A 146 2.96 -3.78 3.87
C LEU A 146 1.53 -3.61 4.36
N ASN A 147 1.23 -2.50 5.00
CA ASN A 147 -0.11 -2.01 5.35
C ASN A 147 -1.10 -3.12 5.74
N TYR A 148 -0.71 -3.95 6.70
CA TYR A 148 -1.44 -5.14 7.11
C TYR A 148 -2.85 -4.80 7.59
N ARG A 149 -3.83 -5.57 7.13
CA ARG A 149 -5.22 -5.47 7.58
C ARG A 149 -5.76 -6.86 7.87
N PRO A 150 -5.86 -7.28 9.15
CA PRO A 150 -6.32 -8.62 9.53
C PRO A 150 -7.64 -9.00 8.86
N SER A 151 -8.58 -8.05 8.77
CA SER A 151 -9.91 -8.27 8.18
C SER A 151 -9.89 -8.66 6.70
N LEU A 152 -8.87 -8.27 5.94
CA LEU A 152 -8.75 -8.64 4.52
C LEU A 152 -8.20 -10.05 4.33
N TRP A 153 -7.37 -10.53 5.25
CA TRP A 153 -6.75 -11.84 5.16
C TRP A 153 -7.56 -12.94 5.82
N GLN A 154 -8.50 -12.58 6.71
CA GLN A 154 -9.21 -13.54 7.57
C GLN A 154 -9.89 -14.67 6.79
N GLU A 155 -10.51 -14.37 5.66
CA GLU A 155 -11.22 -15.36 4.82
C GLU A 155 -10.27 -16.10 3.86
N PHE A 156 -9.07 -15.58 3.63
CA PHE A 156 -8.08 -16.13 2.69
C PHE A 156 -6.90 -16.85 3.37
N GLY A 157 -7.09 -17.40 4.57
CA GLY A 157 -6.03 -18.14 5.27
C GLY A 157 -5.29 -17.34 6.34
N GLY A 158 -5.76 -16.14 6.66
CA GLY A 158 -5.28 -15.34 7.80
C GLY A 158 -3.83 -14.90 7.71
N LYS A 159 -3.17 -14.79 8.88
CA LYS A 159 -1.78 -14.32 9.01
C LYS A 159 -0.80 -15.20 8.23
N GLN A 160 -1.01 -16.52 8.19
CA GLN A 160 -0.11 -17.42 7.47
C GLN A 160 -0.12 -17.10 5.96
N ARG A 161 -1.28 -16.96 5.37
CA ARG A 161 -1.40 -16.60 3.94
C ARG A 161 -0.84 -15.21 3.66
N ALA A 162 -1.07 -14.25 4.55
CA ALA A 162 -0.47 -12.92 4.46
C ALA A 162 1.06 -13.02 4.39
N GLN A 163 1.68 -13.82 5.24
CA GLN A 163 3.13 -14.03 5.23
C GLN A 163 3.61 -14.68 3.94
N GLU A 164 2.97 -15.75 3.49
CA GLU A 164 3.34 -16.43 2.24
C GLU A 164 3.35 -15.46 1.05
N VAL A 165 2.27 -14.69 0.87
CA VAL A 165 2.12 -13.74 -0.23
C VAL A 165 3.11 -12.59 -0.12
N ASN A 166 3.18 -11.92 1.03
CA ASN A 166 4.03 -10.74 1.19
C ASN A 166 5.52 -11.09 1.14
N ARG A 167 5.92 -12.26 1.62
CA ARG A 167 7.30 -12.74 1.51
C ARG A 167 7.70 -13.00 0.05
N GLU A 168 6.78 -13.51 -0.77
CA GLU A 168 7.04 -13.69 -2.19
C GLU A 168 7.17 -12.34 -2.92
N ILE A 169 6.26 -11.41 -2.67
CA ILE A 169 6.31 -10.04 -3.20
C ILE A 169 7.62 -9.34 -2.78
N ALA A 170 8.01 -9.48 -1.50
CA ALA A 170 9.21 -8.84 -0.93
C ALA A 170 10.50 -9.16 -1.69
N LYS A 171 10.62 -10.32 -2.32
CA LYS A 171 11.78 -10.70 -3.15
C LYS A 171 12.00 -9.78 -4.37
N SER A 172 10.97 -9.02 -4.77
CA SER A 172 11.02 -8.11 -5.91
C SER A 172 10.92 -6.63 -5.54
N VAL A 173 10.96 -6.31 -4.25
CA VAL A 173 10.80 -4.95 -3.73
C VAL A 173 12.17 -4.30 -3.48
N ASP A 174 12.34 -3.05 -3.89
CA ASP A 174 13.52 -2.22 -3.59
C ASP A 174 13.31 -1.36 -2.33
N VAL A 175 12.08 -0.85 -2.14
CA VAL A 175 11.73 0.05 -1.04
C VAL A 175 10.58 -0.56 -0.25
N MET A 176 10.88 -1.05 0.95
CA MET A 176 9.88 -1.64 1.84
C MET A 176 9.40 -0.62 2.85
N ILE A 177 8.09 -0.49 2.98
CA ILE A 177 7.44 0.44 3.92
C ILE A 177 6.52 -0.37 4.84
N GLY A 178 6.52 -0.05 6.12
CA GLY A 178 5.64 -0.68 7.10
C GLY A 178 6.00 -0.28 8.52
N ASN A 179 5.10 -0.54 9.44
CA ASN A 179 5.37 -0.44 10.86
C ASN A 179 5.77 -1.81 11.44
N GLU A 180 6.02 -1.89 12.74
CA GLU A 180 6.46 -3.12 13.41
C GLU A 180 5.43 -4.26 13.26
N GLU A 181 4.15 -3.95 13.45
CA GLU A 181 3.08 -4.93 13.29
C GLU A 181 3.03 -5.46 11.85
N ASP A 182 3.23 -4.59 10.87
CA ASP A 182 3.24 -4.96 9.47
C ASP A 182 4.38 -5.94 9.14
N PHE A 183 5.61 -5.66 9.61
CA PHE A 183 6.75 -6.56 9.40
C PHE A 183 6.56 -7.92 10.07
N THR A 184 6.04 -7.93 11.30
CA THR A 184 5.74 -9.18 12.00
C THR A 184 4.60 -9.95 11.34
N ALA A 185 3.52 -9.28 10.99
CA ALA A 185 2.34 -9.93 10.42
C ALA A 185 2.56 -10.42 8.99
N CYS A 186 3.23 -9.60 8.14
CA CYS A 186 3.38 -9.87 6.72
C CYS A 186 4.68 -10.62 6.37
N LEU A 187 5.76 -10.42 7.12
CA LEU A 187 7.05 -11.04 6.82
C LEU A 187 7.48 -12.07 7.86
N GLY A 188 6.80 -12.16 8.99
CA GLY A 188 7.16 -13.05 10.09
C GLY A 188 8.45 -12.64 10.81
N ILE A 189 8.83 -11.36 10.71
CA ILE A 189 10.04 -10.83 11.34
C ILE A 189 9.69 -10.36 12.75
N GLU A 190 10.12 -11.13 13.74
CA GLU A 190 9.91 -10.84 15.14
C GLU A 190 11.21 -10.36 15.78
N VAL A 191 11.12 -9.37 16.66
CA VAL A 191 12.21 -8.88 17.50
C VAL A 191 11.81 -9.01 18.96
N GLU A 192 12.62 -9.70 19.76
CA GLU A 192 12.38 -9.84 21.19
C GLU A 192 12.54 -8.51 21.93
N GLY A 193 11.63 -8.18 22.84
CA GLY A 193 11.76 -7.04 23.78
C GLY A 193 10.86 -5.84 23.54
N GLY A 194 9.68 -6.00 22.92
CA GLY A 194 8.78 -4.92 22.49
C GLY A 194 7.65 -4.51 23.45
N ASP A 195 7.83 -4.52 24.77
CA ASP A 195 6.74 -4.18 25.72
C ASP A 195 6.96 -2.90 26.55
N GLU A 196 7.85 -2.01 26.16
CA GLU A 196 8.09 -0.77 26.92
C GLU A 196 7.90 0.51 26.09
N SER A 197 7.12 1.41 26.67
CA SER A 197 6.47 2.60 26.09
C SER A 197 7.36 3.85 25.91
N LEU A 198 8.66 3.74 25.77
CA LEU A 198 9.55 4.89 25.60
C LEU A 198 9.97 5.07 24.12
N SER A 199 9.93 6.29 23.61
CA SER A 199 10.18 6.62 22.20
C SER A 199 11.56 6.20 21.68
N GLU A 200 12.59 6.24 22.52
CA GLU A 200 13.96 5.82 22.15
C GLU A 200 14.08 4.30 21.99
N ILE A 201 13.38 3.54 22.84
CA ILE A 201 13.33 2.07 22.77
C ILE A 201 12.66 1.61 21.46
N ARG A 202 11.67 2.35 21.00
CA ARG A 202 11.01 2.07 19.70
C ARG A 202 11.97 2.18 18.52
N VAL A 203 12.83 3.18 18.47
CA VAL A 203 13.77 3.38 17.38
C VAL A 203 14.79 2.24 17.31
N ASP A 204 15.36 1.83 18.43
CA ASP A 204 16.32 0.71 18.49
C ASP A 204 15.65 -0.63 18.16
N HIS A 205 14.38 -0.79 18.53
CA HIS A 205 13.60 -1.96 18.16
C HIS A 205 13.39 -2.02 16.63
N PHE A 206 13.04 -0.89 16.03
CA PHE A 206 12.93 -0.75 14.59
C PHE A 206 14.25 -1.03 13.86
N ARG A 207 15.36 -0.54 14.37
CA ARG A 207 16.68 -0.81 13.78
C ARG A 207 16.96 -2.30 13.73
N ARG A 208 16.77 -3.01 14.84
CA ARG A 208 16.95 -4.48 14.90
C ARG A 208 16.00 -5.23 13.95
N MET A 209 14.77 -4.79 13.85
CA MET A 209 13.80 -5.36 12.92
C MET A 209 14.22 -5.16 11.47
N ILE A 210 14.64 -3.97 11.10
CA ILE A 210 15.12 -3.65 9.75
C ILE A 210 16.39 -4.43 9.42
N GLU A 211 17.33 -4.56 10.35
CA GLU A 211 18.54 -5.38 10.19
C GLU A 211 18.18 -6.83 9.88
N LYS A 212 17.24 -7.44 10.62
CA LYS A 212 16.74 -8.78 10.31
C LYS A 212 16.07 -8.83 8.92
N ALA A 213 15.24 -7.86 8.60
CA ALA A 213 14.54 -7.80 7.31
C ALA A 213 15.52 -7.74 6.14
N THR A 214 16.56 -6.91 6.24
CA THR A 214 17.54 -6.73 5.17
C THR A 214 18.51 -7.92 5.03
N LEU A 215 18.77 -8.66 6.12
CA LEU A 215 19.48 -9.93 6.02
C LEU A 215 18.67 -11.00 5.28
N GLU A 216 17.36 -11.04 5.51
CA GLU A 216 16.47 -12.00 4.86
C GLU A 216 16.11 -11.61 3.43
N PHE A 217 15.97 -10.31 3.18
CA PHE A 217 15.64 -9.72 1.86
C PHE A 217 16.77 -8.75 1.42
N PRO A 218 17.90 -9.28 0.93
CA PRO A 218 19.06 -8.45 0.57
C PRO A 218 18.83 -7.54 -0.66
N ASN A 219 17.70 -7.71 -1.33
CA ASN A 219 17.27 -6.83 -2.42
C ASN A 219 16.73 -5.49 -1.93
N PHE A 220 16.39 -5.33 -0.64
CA PHE A 220 15.93 -4.05 -0.12
C PHE A 220 17.05 -3.01 -0.18
N LYS A 221 16.76 -1.88 -0.81
CA LYS A 221 17.65 -0.70 -0.90
C LYS A 221 17.28 0.36 0.13
N VAL A 222 15.99 0.43 0.47
CA VAL A 222 15.45 1.33 1.48
C VAL A 222 14.39 0.61 2.27
N THR A 223 14.39 0.80 3.57
CA THR A 223 13.28 0.39 4.44
C THR A 223 12.84 1.59 5.27
N ALA A 224 11.56 1.90 5.26
CA ALA A 224 11.02 3.07 5.92
C ALA A 224 9.85 2.69 6.82
N THR A 225 9.77 3.34 7.97
CA THR A 225 8.63 3.24 8.87
C THR A 225 8.23 4.61 9.40
N THR A 226 6.93 4.81 9.55
CA THR A 226 6.39 5.99 10.23
C THR A 226 6.08 5.64 11.67
N LEU A 227 6.48 6.51 12.57
CA LEU A 227 6.21 6.41 14.00
C LEU A 227 5.12 7.41 14.35
N ARG A 228 4.06 6.94 14.99
CA ARG A 228 2.96 7.78 15.44
C ARG A 228 2.83 7.71 16.94
N GLU A 229 2.85 8.86 17.58
CA GLU A 229 2.51 9.03 18.98
C GLU A 229 1.17 9.77 19.10
N VAL A 230 0.17 9.10 19.64
CA VAL A 230 -1.18 9.63 19.81
C VAL A 230 -1.28 10.38 21.11
N GLN A 231 -1.43 11.69 21.09
CA GLN A 231 -1.75 12.49 22.28
C GLN A 231 -3.26 12.57 22.51
N THR A 232 -4.00 12.86 21.46
CA THR A 232 -5.47 12.85 21.47
C THR A 232 -5.96 12.38 20.11
N ALA A 233 -7.25 12.14 19.94
CA ALA A 233 -7.83 11.78 18.64
C ALA A 233 -7.57 12.80 17.51
N THR A 234 -7.28 14.06 17.88
CA THR A 234 -7.05 15.16 16.93
C THR A 234 -5.62 15.69 16.94
N ARG A 235 -4.77 15.21 17.86
CA ARG A 235 -3.38 15.66 17.98
C ARG A 235 -2.44 14.45 18.05
N ASN A 236 -1.56 14.37 17.08
CA ASN A 236 -0.57 13.30 16.98
C ASN A 236 0.82 13.89 16.68
N HIS A 237 1.84 13.28 17.23
CA HIS A 237 3.20 13.47 16.79
C HIS A 237 3.53 12.40 15.74
N TRP A 238 4.23 12.81 14.70
CA TRP A 238 4.68 11.93 13.63
C TRP A 238 6.18 12.08 13.47
N SER A 239 6.85 10.96 13.37
CA SER A 239 8.25 10.86 12.95
C SER A 239 8.42 9.70 11.98
N ALA A 240 9.60 9.53 11.45
CA ALA A 240 9.91 8.42 10.57
C ALA A 240 11.36 7.97 10.78
N VAL A 241 11.60 6.69 10.59
CA VAL A 241 12.93 6.11 10.51
C VAL A 241 13.09 5.51 9.14
N VAL A 242 14.21 5.81 8.49
CA VAL A 242 14.56 5.28 7.18
C VAL A 242 15.94 4.62 7.28
N TRP A 243 16.04 3.43 6.75
CA TRP A 243 17.29 2.72 6.55
C TRP A 243 17.66 2.68 5.06
N SER A 244 18.95 2.83 4.80
CA SER A 244 19.60 2.53 3.53
C SER A 244 20.96 1.87 3.81
N PRO A 245 21.69 1.36 2.80
CA PRO A 245 23.06 0.87 2.99
C PRO A 245 24.03 1.90 3.60
N ASP A 246 23.71 3.20 3.49
CA ASP A 246 24.51 4.29 4.07
C ASP A 246 24.22 4.52 5.57
N GLY A 247 23.19 3.86 6.12
CA GLY A 247 22.81 3.90 7.54
C GLY A 247 21.36 4.28 7.80
N PHE A 248 21.08 4.64 9.05
CA PHE A 248 19.77 5.05 9.52
C PHE A 248 19.63 6.57 9.60
N VAL A 249 18.49 7.08 9.18
CA VAL A 249 18.10 8.50 9.31
C VAL A 249 16.76 8.57 10.02
N GLU A 250 16.66 9.49 10.98
CA GLU A 250 15.43 9.78 11.71
C GLU A 250 14.94 11.19 11.37
N SER A 251 13.62 11.33 11.14
CA SER A 251 13.02 12.66 11.06
C SER A 251 12.84 13.23 12.47
N ARG A 252 13.14 14.50 12.61
CA ARG A 252 12.89 15.27 13.84
C ARG A 252 11.53 15.93 13.80
#